data_ed88e282953ded0cef100590a978e313
#
_entry.id   ed88e282953ded0cef100590a978e313
#
_cell.length_a   1.000
_cell.length_b   1.000
_cell.length_c   1.000
_cell.angle_alpha   90.00
_cell.angle_beta   90.00
_cell.angle_gamma   90.00
#
_symmetry.space_group_name_H-M   'P 1'
#
loop_
_entity.id
_entity.type
_entity.pdbx_description
1 polymer ?
#
loop_
_entity_poly.entity_id
_entity_poly.type
_entity_poly.pdbx_seq_one_letter_code
_entity_poly.pdbx_strand_id
1 'polypeptide(L)' 'MEGQRRRHRIADVLDMTVEEALEFFENVPAIQRKLQTLYDVGLGYIKVGQ' A
#
# COMPACT_ATOMS: atom_id res chain seq x y z
N MET A 1 -2.53 -9.75 -19.07
CA MET A 1 -2.01 -9.72 -18.57
C MET A 1 -1.23 -9.14 -17.60
N GLU A 2 -0.29 -9.59 -17.35
CA GLU A 2 0.50 -9.17 -16.30
C GLU A 2 1.08 -7.84 -16.54
N GLY A 3 1.03 -7.34 -17.66
CA GLY A 3 1.61 -6.06 -17.94
C GLY A 3 1.01 -4.93 -17.16
N GLN A 4 -0.24 -5.05 -16.84
CA GLN A 4 -0.86 -3.98 -16.15
C GLN A 4 -0.42 -3.81 -14.77
N ARG A 5 0.04 -4.82 -14.14
CA ARG A 5 0.40 -4.71 -12.77
C ARG A 5 1.58 -3.83 -12.51
N ARG A 6 2.36 -3.57 -13.51
CA ARG A 6 3.50 -2.75 -13.32
C ARG A 6 3.18 -1.29 -13.40
N ARG A 7 1.99 -0.95 -13.83
CA ARG A 7 1.65 0.42 -14.06
C ARG A 7 0.89 0.99 -12.91
N HIS A 8 1.48 1.04 -11.78
CA HIS A 8 0.82 1.61 -10.62
C HIS A 8 0.93 3.11 -10.64
N ARG A 9 -0.19 3.77 -10.67
CA ARG A 9 -0.22 5.20 -10.61
C ARG A 9 -0.61 5.62 -9.22
N ILE A 10 -0.55 6.92 -8.97
CA ILE A 10 -0.93 7.42 -7.67
C ILE A 10 -2.36 7.04 -7.32
N ALA A 11 -3.25 7.12 -8.30
CA ALA A 11 -4.63 6.73 -8.06
C ALA A 11 -4.74 5.26 -7.66
N ASP A 12 -3.92 4.41 -8.28
CA ASP A 12 -3.94 3.00 -7.96
C ASP A 12 -3.42 2.77 -6.55
N VAL A 13 -2.40 3.51 -6.15
CA VAL A 13 -1.84 3.38 -4.82
C VAL A 13 -2.88 3.76 -3.78
N LEU A 14 -3.60 4.84 -4.01
CA LEU A 14 -4.60 5.29 -3.06
C LEU A 14 -5.75 4.30 -2.94
N ASP A 15 -5.95 3.49 -3.97
CA ASP A 15 -7.01 2.50 -3.96
C ASP A 15 -6.58 1.18 -3.33
N MET A 16 -5.32 1.07 -2.97
CA MET A 16 -4.84 -0.13 -2.31
C MET A 16 -5.18 -0.09 -0.83
N THR A 17 -5.34 -1.28 -0.25
CA THR A 17 -5.46 -1.34 1.19
C THR A 17 -4.07 -1.15 1.79
N VAL A 18 -4.02 -0.85 3.08
CA VAL A 18 -2.76 -0.70 3.77
C VAL A 18 -1.95 -1.99 3.67
N GLU A 19 -2.61 -3.13 3.75
CA GLU A 19 -1.94 -4.41 3.64
C GLU A 19 -1.28 -4.58 2.29
N GLU A 20 -1.98 -4.21 1.22
CA GLU A 20 -1.42 -4.30 -0.11
C GLU A 20 -0.28 -3.32 -0.29
N ALA A 21 -0.44 -2.13 0.26
CA ALA A 21 0.59 -1.12 0.13
C ALA A 21 1.86 -1.50 0.86
N LEU A 22 1.75 -2.25 1.95
CA LEU A 22 2.93 -2.72 2.66
C LEU A 22 3.82 -3.54 1.74
N GLU A 23 3.22 -4.40 0.94
CA GLU A 23 3.98 -5.20 0.00
C GLU A 23 4.49 -4.35 -1.16
N PHE A 24 3.68 -3.42 -1.60
CA PHE A 24 4.07 -2.58 -2.71
C PHE A 24 5.27 -1.70 -2.37
N PHE A 25 5.31 -1.21 -1.15
CA PHE A 25 6.40 -0.34 -0.72
C PHE A 25 7.44 -1.06 0.13
N GLU A 26 7.57 -2.35 -0.04
CA GLU A 26 8.52 -3.09 0.80
C GLU A 26 9.94 -2.60 0.60
N ASN A 27 10.23 -1.99 -0.55
CA ASN A 27 11.56 -1.47 -0.82
C ASN A 27 11.70 0.01 -0.44
N VAL A 28 10.68 0.56 0.18
CA VAL A 28 10.71 1.97 0.60
C VAL A 28 10.45 2.00 2.10
N PRO A 29 11.48 1.81 2.90
CA PRO A 29 11.28 1.66 4.34
C PRO A 29 10.59 2.83 5.02
N ALA A 30 10.80 4.04 4.55
CA ALA A 30 10.17 5.20 5.18
C ALA A 30 8.66 5.11 5.08
N ILE A 31 8.16 4.70 3.93
CA ILE A 31 6.73 4.59 3.72
C ILE A 31 6.21 3.31 4.38
N GLN A 32 6.96 2.24 4.26
CA GLN A 32 6.53 0.98 4.81
C GLN A 32 6.33 1.06 6.32
N ARG A 33 7.20 1.78 7.00
CA ARG A 33 7.09 1.90 8.45
C ARG A 33 5.79 2.59 8.85
N LYS A 34 5.40 3.61 8.11
CA LYS A 34 4.16 4.29 8.42
C LYS A 34 2.97 3.38 8.18
N LEU A 35 3.00 2.63 7.10
CA LEU A 35 1.94 1.70 6.80
C LEU A 35 1.90 0.58 7.82
N GLN A 36 3.07 0.14 8.28
CA GLN A 36 3.14 -0.91 9.27
C GLN A 36 2.46 -0.46 10.57
N THR A 37 2.64 0.79 10.94
CA THR A 37 2.00 1.32 12.14
C THR A 37 0.48 1.23 12.00
N LEU A 38 -0.04 1.58 10.84
CA LEU A 38 -1.47 1.50 10.61
C LEU A 38 -1.94 0.05 10.64
N TYR A 39 -1.15 -0.83 10.08
CA TYR A 39 -1.50 -2.24 10.06
C TYR A 39 -1.55 -2.79 11.48
N ASP A 40 -0.60 -2.37 12.32
CA ASP A 40 -0.52 -2.86 13.70
C ASP A 40 -1.71 -2.46 14.53
N VAL A 41 -2.30 -1.31 14.25
CA VAL A 41 -3.47 -0.89 14.99
C VAL A 41 -4.76 -1.43 14.40
N GLY A 42 -4.65 -2.35 13.44
CA GLY A 42 -5.83 -3.00 12.91
C GLY A 42 -6.42 -2.35 11.68
N LEU A 43 -5.70 -1.43 11.05
CA LEU A 43 -6.22 -0.73 9.89
C LEU A 43 -5.67 -1.27 8.58
N GLY A 44 -5.22 -2.51 8.58
CA GLY A 44 -4.64 -3.08 7.38
C GLY A 44 -5.62 -3.25 6.24
N TYR A 45 -6.91 -3.26 6.54
CA TYR A 45 -7.91 -3.50 5.52
C TYR A 45 -8.50 -2.22 4.93
N ILE A 46 -8.12 -1.06 5.44
CA ILE A 46 -8.65 0.17 4.87
C ILE A 46 -7.76 0.62 3.74
N LYS A 47 -8.29 1.47 2.88
CA LYS A 47 -7.54 1.94 1.74
C LYS A 47 -6.63 3.08 2.12
N VAL A 48 -5.49 3.15 1.45
CA VAL A 48 -4.49 4.16 1.74
C VAL A 48 -5.06 5.56 1.54
N GLY A 49 -5.92 5.73 0.57
CA GLY A 49 -6.47 7.05 0.27
C GLY A 49 -7.63 7.47 1.13
N GLN A 50 -8.01 6.68 2.09
CA GLN A 50 -9.14 7.04 2.93
C GLN A 50 -8.79 8.09 3.98
#